data_5197b6cc8e3ba50a3ba2596e6500cf96
#
_entry.id   5197b6cc8e3ba50a3ba2596e6500cf96
#
_cell.length_a   1.000
_cell.length_b   1.000
_cell.length_c   1.000
_cell.angle_alpha   90.00
_cell.angle_beta   90.00
_cell.angle_gamma   90.00
#
_symmetry.space_group_name_H-M   'P 1'
#
loop_
_entity.id
_entity.type
_entity.pdbx_description
1 polymer ?
#
loop_
_entity_poly.entity_id
_entity_poly.type
_entity_poly.pdbx_seq_one_letter_code
_entity_poly.pdbx_strand_id
1 'polypeptide(L)'
;MATSINPRRLAQVAQKGCIGILATAVLVSVCASTSSAQGPKKLTKQVTLPEDVAALFQEHGLRLSGANLTLDLDNELAKEVKELPQAKKLFLAAERDRMTAESEVEQIKQRISELRMRHTMLSAQLANVTDVVSNNRIVGELNAIVGTIDALGEKQKQAAENAKTSRSKCNEVREQFLQTLMDMSRKRDDAFRKWESLAADKSMTDAVDMASLEIGHELAFKPSSTLLLADKLFRKYEEAVTSESLLLEKQGGYLWVDVALNNQPVEKMIVDPKASVLSISQDFADRLGIEAKKGDPSVVVSLADGRTIPGKLVKLASVRVGNFTAENVECVIMGDEAMQTRPLLGMSFLSEFQFDLDTAKSELKLVKVEAEDSEQSSGKLKKKGR
;
A
#
# COMPACT_ATOMS: atom_id res chain seq x y z
N MET A 1 40.32 -25.14 -30.82
CA MET A 1 40.98 -25.09 -29.50
C MET A 1 39.92 -24.66 -28.50
N ALA A 2 39.40 -25.62 -27.78
CA ALA A 2 38.34 -25.40 -26.79
C ALA A 2 39.01 -25.32 -25.42
N THR A 3 38.82 -24.16 -24.73
CA THR A 3 39.25 -24.02 -23.33
C THR A 3 38.04 -24.27 -22.42
N SER A 4 38.15 -25.43 -21.77
CA SER A 4 37.25 -25.91 -20.71
C SER A 4 37.33 -24.99 -19.50
N ILE A 5 36.21 -24.43 -19.09
CA ILE A 5 36.03 -23.70 -17.82
C ILE A 5 35.55 -24.70 -16.77
N ASN A 6 36.37 -24.86 -15.73
CA ASN A 6 36.22 -25.79 -14.62
C ASN A 6 35.08 -25.35 -13.66
N PRO A 7 34.05 -26.19 -13.38
CA PRO A 7 32.88 -25.81 -12.57
C PRO A 7 33.08 -25.83 -11.04
N ARG A 8 34.31 -25.89 -10.52
CA ARG A 8 34.60 -26.02 -9.08
C ARG A 8 34.85 -24.71 -8.31
N ARG A 9 34.64 -23.54 -8.90
CA ARG A 9 34.84 -22.23 -8.22
C ARG A 9 33.55 -21.45 -7.81
N LEU A 10 32.37 -22.01 -8.03
CA LEU A 10 31.11 -21.36 -7.69
C LEU A 10 30.37 -21.93 -6.44
N ALA A 11 31.01 -22.82 -5.69
CA ALA A 11 30.44 -23.50 -4.53
C ALA A 11 31.03 -23.04 -3.17
N GLN A 12 31.70 -21.89 -3.07
CA GLN A 12 32.36 -21.45 -1.82
C GLN A 12 31.91 -20.12 -1.25
N VAL A 13 30.78 -19.55 -1.68
CA VAL A 13 30.24 -18.28 -1.13
C VAL A 13 28.91 -18.43 -0.38
N ALA A 14 28.33 -19.62 -0.32
CA ALA A 14 27.01 -19.85 0.31
C ALA A 14 27.04 -20.66 1.61
N GLN A 15 28.08 -20.52 2.43
CA GLN A 15 28.10 -21.20 3.73
C GLN A 15 28.96 -20.46 4.76
N LYS A 16 28.48 -19.32 5.26
CA LYS A 16 28.90 -18.75 6.57
C LYS A 16 27.80 -17.84 7.11
N GLY A 17 26.99 -18.36 8.00
CA GLY A 17 26.00 -17.52 8.68
C GLY A 17 24.99 -18.27 9.52
N CYS A 18 25.40 -19.23 10.29
CA CYS A 18 24.65 -19.71 11.46
C CYS A 18 25.64 -20.43 12.36
N ILE A 19 25.96 -19.84 13.51
CA ILE A 19 26.26 -20.53 14.79
C ILE A 19 26.49 -19.42 15.81
N GLY A 20 25.58 -19.35 16.80
CA GLY A 20 25.76 -18.58 18.00
C GLY A 20 26.76 -19.26 18.92
N ILE A 21 27.59 -18.50 19.59
CA ILE A 21 28.30 -18.94 20.78
C ILE A 21 28.38 -17.75 21.73
N LEU A 22 27.84 -17.97 22.92
CA LEU A 22 28.15 -17.23 24.12
C LEU A 22 29.68 -17.26 24.36
N ALA A 23 30.27 -16.11 24.63
CA ALA A 23 31.54 -16.04 25.29
C ALA A 23 31.57 -14.79 26.20
N THR A 24 31.41 -15.04 27.47
CA THR A 24 31.80 -14.16 28.56
C THR A 24 33.30 -13.86 28.48
N ALA A 25 33.67 -12.62 28.27
CA ALA A 25 35.05 -12.16 28.46
C ALA A 25 35.05 -11.04 29.49
N VAL A 26 35.53 -11.41 30.67
CA VAL A 26 35.98 -10.51 31.74
C VAL A 26 37.27 -9.87 31.24
N LEU A 27 37.27 -8.57 31.05
CA LEU A 27 38.50 -7.79 30.88
C LEU A 27 38.64 -6.80 32.04
N VAL A 28 39.49 -7.21 32.93
CA VAL A 28 40.11 -6.33 33.95
C VAL A 28 41.10 -5.44 33.20
N SER A 29 40.92 -4.13 33.26
CA SER A 29 41.97 -3.18 32.92
C SER A 29 42.11 -2.15 34.01
N VAL A 30 43.34 -2.09 34.47
CA VAL A 30 43.83 -1.32 35.62
C VAL A 30 44.18 0.10 35.15
N CYS A 31 43.72 1.05 35.95
CA CYS A 31 44.25 2.39 36.29
C CYS A 31 45.06 3.21 35.32
N ALA A 32 44.59 4.41 35.08
CA ALA A 32 45.45 5.59 35.32
C ALA A 32 44.59 6.76 35.77
N SER A 33 44.89 7.25 36.94
CA SER A 33 44.33 8.42 37.60
C SER A 33 44.77 9.70 36.89
N THR A 34 43.80 10.52 36.42
CA THR A 34 44.00 11.97 36.32
C THR A 34 42.75 12.67 36.86
N SER A 35 42.99 13.38 37.93
CA SER A 35 42.08 14.28 38.61
C SER A 35 41.68 15.43 37.66
N SER A 36 40.36 15.65 37.43
CA SER A 36 39.84 17.01 37.34
C SER A 36 38.30 17.02 37.36
N ALA A 37 37.76 17.91 38.16
CA ALA A 37 36.46 18.54 38.18
C ALA A 37 35.23 17.62 38.32
N GLN A 38 34.79 17.43 39.52
CA GLN A 38 33.47 16.91 39.89
C GLN A 38 32.39 17.93 39.54
N GLY A 39 31.69 17.69 38.42
CA GLY A 39 30.33 18.19 38.22
C GLY A 39 29.37 17.35 39.10
N PRO A 40 28.19 17.87 39.51
CA PRO A 40 27.30 17.17 40.40
C PRO A 40 26.84 15.85 39.77
N LYS A 41 27.27 14.72 40.35
CA LYS A 41 26.71 13.40 40.09
C LYS A 41 25.24 13.46 40.50
N LYS A 42 24.31 13.53 39.50
CA LYS A 42 22.93 13.11 39.73
C LYS A 42 22.98 11.64 40.13
N LEU A 43 22.92 11.37 41.45
CA LEU A 43 22.54 10.06 41.95
C LEU A 43 21.08 9.83 41.48
N THR A 44 20.89 9.11 40.43
CA THR A 44 19.60 8.48 40.12
C THR A 44 19.42 7.40 41.19
N LYS A 45 18.69 7.74 42.27
CA LYS A 45 18.13 6.77 43.18
C LYS A 45 17.34 5.78 42.32
N GLN A 46 17.76 4.54 42.23
CA GLN A 46 16.90 3.48 41.67
C GLN A 46 15.75 3.35 42.69
N VAL A 47 14.60 3.86 42.27
CA VAL A 47 13.35 3.70 43.02
C VAL A 47 12.91 2.26 42.79
N THR A 48 12.88 1.48 43.83
CA THR A 48 12.34 0.11 43.84
C THR A 48 10.87 0.23 44.18
N LEU A 49 10.00 -0.07 43.21
CA LEU A 49 8.56 -0.16 43.45
C LEU A 49 8.24 -1.34 44.37
N PRO A 50 7.14 -1.28 45.15
CA PRO A 50 6.60 -2.45 45.83
C PRO A 50 6.42 -3.63 44.86
N GLU A 51 6.68 -4.84 45.34
CA GLU A 51 6.74 -6.03 44.49
C GLU A 51 5.40 -6.32 43.79
N ASP A 52 4.30 -6.08 44.48
CA ASP A 52 2.94 -6.19 43.93
C ASP A 52 2.63 -5.16 42.84
N VAL A 53 3.07 -3.90 43.02
CA VAL A 53 2.94 -2.84 42.00
C VAL A 53 3.82 -3.14 40.79
N ALA A 54 5.04 -3.58 41.00
CA ALA A 54 5.95 -3.95 39.92
C ALA A 54 5.44 -5.14 39.12
N ALA A 55 4.87 -6.16 39.78
CA ALA A 55 4.27 -7.31 39.13
C ALA A 55 3.04 -6.90 38.27
N LEU A 56 2.17 -6.06 38.82
CA LEU A 56 0.99 -5.56 38.11
C LEU A 56 1.38 -4.73 36.85
N PHE A 57 2.38 -3.87 36.97
CA PHE A 57 2.89 -3.11 35.83
C PHE A 57 3.46 -4.04 34.76
N GLN A 58 4.22 -5.05 35.14
CA GLN A 58 4.78 -6.03 34.21
C GLN A 58 3.70 -6.84 33.51
N GLU A 59 2.67 -7.30 34.22
CA GLU A 59 1.54 -8.05 33.66
C GLU A 59 0.84 -7.28 32.55
N HIS A 60 0.69 -5.97 32.71
CA HIS A 60 0.04 -5.11 31.72
C HIS A 60 0.98 -4.48 30.70
N GLY A 61 2.28 -4.78 30.76
CA GLY A 61 3.31 -4.21 29.88
C GLY A 61 3.57 -2.72 30.14
N LEU A 62 3.26 -2.25 31.36
CA LEU A 62 3.51 -0.87 31.77
C LEU A 62 4.93 -0.76 32.35
N ARG A 63 5.66 0.23 31.93
CA ARG A 63 7.03 0.50 32.39
C ARG A 63 7.16 1.91 32.94
N LEU A 64 7.84 2.00 34.07
CA LEU A 64 8.22 3.27 34.70
C LEU A 64 9.63 3.66 34.24
N SER A 65 9.78 4.83 33.65
CA SER A 65 11.08 5.41 33.29
C SER A 65 11.19 6.84 33.81
N GLY A 66 11.87 6.97 34.95
CA GLY A 66 11.88 8.24 35.70
C GLY A 66 10.50 8.60 36.22
N ALA A 67 9.96 9.73 35.77
CA ALA A 67 8.60 10.20 36.06
C ALA A 67 7.57 9.88 34.96
N ASN A 68 7.88 9.00 34.02
CA ASN A 68 7.01 8.70 32.91
C ASN A 68 6.61 7.24 32.88
N LEU A 69 5.33 7.00 32.63
CA LEU A 69 4.79 5.68 32.32
C LEU A 69 4.79 5.48 30.81
N THR A 70 5.14 4.28 30.35
CA THR A 70 5.10 3.88 28.94
C THR A 70 4.59 2.45 28.83
N LEU A 71 3.81 2.14 27.81
CA LEU A 71 3.47 0.77 27.45
C LEU A 71 4.55 0.18 26.53
N ASP A 72 4.70 -1.13 26.55
CA ASP A 72 5.55 -1.83 25.59
C ASP A 72 5.09 -1.56 24.15
N LEU A 73 3.78 -1.51 23.89
CA LEU A 73 3.17 -1.12 22.62
C LEU A 73 3.61 0.28 22.14
N ASP A 74 3.77 1.25 23.06
CA ASP A 74 4.22 2.60 22.71
C ASP A 74 5.63 2.58 22.10
N ASN A 75 6.51 1.77 22.71
CA ASN A 75 7.90 1.63 22.27
C ASN A 75 8.01 0.85 20.97
N GLU A 76 7.18 -0.19 20.79
CA GLU A 76 7.11 -0.94 19.52
C GLU A 76 6.65 -0.03 18.38
N LEU A 77 5.54 0.68 18.55
CA LEU A 77 5.05 1.62 17.56
C LEU A 77 6.08 2.71 17.23
N ALA A 78 6.72 3.29 18.26
CA ALA A 78 7.75 4.32 18.07
C ALA A 78 8.98 3.80 17.32
N LYS A 79 9.30 2.51 17.42
CA LYS A 79 10.37 1.87 16.65
C LYS A 79 9.95 1.69 15.21
N GLU A 80 8.77 1.14 14.95
CA GLU A 80 8.28 0.86 13.61
C GLU A 80 8.08 2.15 12.79
N VAL A 81 7.56 3.22 13.40
CA VAL A 81 7.38 4.52 12.72
C VAL A 81 8.69 5.07 12.15
N LYS A 82 9.84 4.75 12.76
CA LYS A 82 11.16 5.16 12.25
C LYS A 82 11.57 4.42 10.98
N GLU A 83 10.93 3.31 10.65
CA GLU A 83 11.20 2.53 9.44
C GLU A 83 10.38 3.01 8.24
N LEU A 84 9.28 3.75 8.47
CA LEU A 84 8.40 4.27 7.42
C LEU A 84 9.09 5.13 6.36
N PRO A 85 10.07 6.01 6.69
CA PRO A 85 10.78 6.78 5.67
C PRO A 85 11.47 5.90 4.64
N GLN A 86 12.06 4.77 5.09
CA GLN A 86 12.73 3.82 4.20
C GLN A 86 11.71 3.06 3.34
N ALA A 87 10.61 2.59 3.92
CA ALA A 87 9.54 1.92 3.18
C ALA A 87 8.93 2.84 2.11
N LYS A 88 8.64 4.10 2.45
CA LYS A 88 8.17 5.12 1.50
C LYS A 88 9.18 5.37 0.37
N LYS A 89 10.48 5.43 0.70
CA LYS A 89 11.54 5.62 -0.31
C LYS A 89 11.59 4.48 -1.31
N LEU A 90 11.44 3.24 -0.85
CA LEU A 90 11.38 2.05 -1.71
C LEU A 90 10.15 2.10 -2.63
N PHE A 91 8.98 2.44 -2.10
CA PHE A 91 7.76 2.61 -2.89
C PHE A 91 7.94 3.67 -3.99
N LEU A 92 8.40 4.88 -3.64
CA LEU A 92 8.63 5.95 -4.61
C LEU A 92 9.70 5.61 -5.66
N ALA A 93 10.68 4.78 -5.33
CA ALA A 93 11.67 4.29 -6.30
C ALA A 93 11.02 3.33 -7.30
N ALA A 94 10.25 2.34 -6.82
CA ALA A 94 9.54 1.39 -7.68
C ALA A 94 8.52 2.10 -8.60
N GLU A 95 7.86 3.14 -8.12
CA GLU A 95 6.93 3.95 -8.91
C GLU A 95 7.64 4.71 -10.04
N ARG A 96 8.80 5.32 -9.78
CA ARG A 96 9.62 5.95 -10.82
C ARG A 96 10.10 4.96 -11.85
N ASP A 97 10.55 3.77 -11.44
CA ASP A 97 11.00 2.71 -12.35
C ASP A 97 9.83 2.28 -13.28
N ARG A 98 8.62 2.12 -12.73
CA ARG A 98 7.40 1.84 -13.50
C ARG A 98 7.11 2.93 -14.53
N MET A 99 7.06 4.21 -14.08
CA MET A 99 6.77 5.35 -14.98
C MET A 99 7.80 5.46 -16.10
N THR A 100 9.07 5.24 -15.80
CA THR A 100 10.16 5.27 -16.80
C THR A 100 9.98 4.18 -17.84
N ALA A 101 9.70 2.94 -17.42
CA ALA A 101 9.49 1.82 -18.32
C ALA A 101 8.24 1.99 -19.20
N GLU A 102 7.14 2.50 -18.65
CA GLU A 102 5.91 2.81 -19.39
C GLU A 102 6.12 3.93 -20.41
N SER A 103 6.87 4.99 -20.04
CA SER A 103 7.22 6.09 -20.94
C SER A 103 8.08 5.61 -22.12
N GLU A 104 9.02 4.68 -21.90
CA GLU A 104 9.83 4.09 -22.98
C GLU A 104 8.96 3.37 -24.02
N VAL A 105 7.98 2.59 -23.58
CA VAL A 105 7.03 1.92 -24.49
C VAL A 105 6.28 2.93 -25.34
N GLU A 106 5.82 4.02 -24.75
CA GLU A 106 5.06 5.05 -25.45
C GLU A 106 5.92 5.82 -26.45
N GLN A 107 7.16 6.16 -26.11
CA GLN A 107 8.11 6.79 -27.03
C GLN A 107 8.39 5.91 -28.25
N ILE A 108 8.56 4.60 -28.06
CA ILE A 108 8.77 3.66 -29.17
C ILE A 108 7.53 3.59 -30.06
N LYS A 109 6.31 3.53 -29.48
CA LYS A 109 5.04 3.55 -30.23
C LYS A 109 4.90 4.81 -31.08
N GLN A 110 5.17 5.97 -30.49
CA GLN A 110 5.12 7.25 -31.20
C GLN A 110 6.09 7.24 -32.39
N ARG A 111 7.33 6.75 -32.16
CA ARG A 111 8.32 6.68 -33.24
C ARG A 111 7.93 5.75 -34.38
N ILE A 112 7.34 4.60 -34.07
CA ILE A 112 6.80 3.69 -35.08
C ILE A 112 5.66 4.36 -35.87
N SER A 113 4.78 5.09 -35.20
CA SER A 113 3.67 5.82 -35.83
C SER A 113 4.17 6.89 -36.80
N GLU A 114 5.19 7.69 -36.42
CA GLU A 114 5.83 8.68 -37.28
C GLU A 114 6.44 8.04 -38.55
N LEU A 115 7.16 6.94 -38.34
CA LEU A 115 7.77 6.21 -39.47
C LEU A 115 6.74 5.62 -40.42
N ARG A 116 5.61 5.09 -39.90
CA ARG A 116 4.50 4.61 -40.71
C ARG A 116 3.85 5.74 -41.53
N MET A 117 3.64 6.93 -40.95
CA MET A 117 3.14 8.09 -41.70
C MET A 117 4.13 8.48 -42.79
N ARG A 118 5.43 8.55 -42.50
CA ARG A 118 6.46 8.85 -43.51
C ARG A 118 6.49 7.82 -44.62
N HIS A 119 6.37 6.54 -44.30
CA HIS A 119 6.27 5.45 -45.28
C HIS A 119 5.08 5.65 -46.20
N THR A 120 3.89 5.97 -45.65
CA THR A 120 2.68 6.24 -46.45
C THR A 120 2.87 7.43 -47.39
N MET A 121 3.46 8.51 -46.91
CA MET A 121 3.74 9.69 -47.74
C MET A 121 4.72 9.37 -48.89
N LEU A 122 5.81 8.67 -48.60
CA LEU A 122 6.78 8.27 -49.64
C LEU A 122 6.19 7.27 -50.61
N SER A 123 5.32 6.36 -50.20
CA SER A 123 4.61 5.44 -51.07
C SER A 123 3.68 6.16 -52.03
N ALA A 124 2.96 7.19 -51.55
CA ALA A 124 2.12 8.04 -52.39
C ALA A 124 2.97 8.87 -53.38
N GLN A 125 4.13 9.37 -52.94
CA GLN A 125 5.06 10.07 -53.81
C GLN A 125 5.62 9.15 -54.91
N LEU A 126 5.98 7.90 -54.59
CA LEU A 126 6.52 6.90 -55.50
C LEU A 126 5.54 6.64 -56.67
N ALA A 127 4.23 6.63 -56.41
CA ALA A 127 3.20 6.42 -57.44
C ALA A 127 3.19 7.49 -58.55
N ASN A 128 3.77 8.68 -58.27
CA ASN A 128 3.80 9.80 -59.22
C ASN A 128 5.19 10.05 -59.82
N VAL A 129 6.20 9.24 -59.49
CA VAL A 129 7.57 9.40 -60.01
C VAL A 129 7.76 8.60 -61.29
N THR A 130 8.24 9.26 -62.32
CA THR A 130 8.45 8.65 -63.66
C THR A 130 9.95 8.42 -63.97
N ASP A 131 10.86 9.11 -63.29
CA ASP A 131 12.29 8.93 -63.53
C ASP A 131 12.90 7.84 -62.63
N VAL A 132 13.83 7.06 -63.18
CA VAL A 132 14.43 5.88 -62.54
C VAL A 132 15.29 6.25 -61.31
N VAL A 133 15.94 7.40 -61.32
CA VAL A 133 16.86 7.83 -60.23
C VAL A 133 16.05 8.17 -59.00
N SER A 134 15.01 8.98 -59.14
CA SER A 134 14.12 9.34 -58.03
C SER A 134 13.34 8.14 -57.51
N ASN A 135 12.91 7.24 -58.40
CA ASN A 135 12.23 5.99 -58.04
C ASN A 135 13.14 5.14 -57.14
N ASN A 136 14.38 4.84 -57.57
CA ASN A 136 15.31 4.01 -56.79
C ASN A 136 15.65 4.64 -55.42
N ARG A 137 15.77 5.98 -55.36
CA ARG A 137 16.01 6.70 -54.12
C ARG A 137 14.83 6.51 -53.13
N ILE A 138 13.59 6.71 -53.58
CA ILE A 138 12.39 6.56 -52.76
C ILE A 138 12.24 5.10 -52.29
N VAL A 139 12.46 4.12 -53.14
CA VAL A 139 12.42 2.70 -52.80
C VAL A 139 13.49 2.38 -51.74
N GLY A 140 14.70 2.95 -51.84
CA GLY A 140 15.74 2.80 -50.84
C GLY A 140 15.33 3.38 -49.48
N GLU A 141 14.68 4.56 -49.48
CA GLU A 141 14.16 5.17 -48.24
C GLU A 141 13.03 4.33 -47.63
N LEU A 142 12.09 3.83 -48.43
CA LEU A 142 11.01 2.96 -47.95
C LEU A 142 11.55 1.68 -47.30
N ASN A 143 12.51 1.01 -47.92
CA ASN A 143 13.12 -0.18 -47.37
C ASN A 143 13.85 0.10 -46.05
N ALA A 144 14.56 1.23 -45.94
CA ALA A 144 15.23 1.66 -44.69
C ALA A 144 14.21 1.93 -43.55
N ILE A 145 13.07 2.54 -43.89
CA ILE A 145 11.98 2.77 -42.93
C ILE A 145 11.37 1.46 -42.47
N VAL A 146 11.10 0.50 -43.35
CA VAL A 146 10.60 -0.83 -42.98
C VAL A 146 11.55 -1.53 -42.01
N GLY A 147 12.85 -1.60 -42.37
CA GLY A 147 13.84 -2.20 -41.48
C GLY A 147 13.95 -1.52 -40.10
N THR A 148 13.74 -0.18 -40.07
CA THR A 148 13.74 0.56 -38.80
C THR A 148 12.47 0.25 -37.97
N ILE A 149 11.31 0.14 -38.61
CA ILE A 149 10.04 -0.23 -37.96
C ILE A 149 10.15 -1.63 -37.35
N ASP A 150 10.71 -2.59 -38.09
CA ASP A 150 10.91 -3.96 -37.59
C ASP A 150 11.83 -4.01 -36.38
N ALA A 151 12.96 -3.30 -36.42
CA ALA A 151 13.89 -3.19 -35.31
C ALA A 151 13.24 -2.52 -34.07
N LEU A 152 12.42 -1.48 -34.27
CA LEU A 152 11.67 -0.84 -33.21
C LEU A 152 10.56 -1.73 -32.68
N GLY A 153 9.95 -2.57 -33.51
CA GLY A 153 8.96 -3.57 -33.10
C GLY A 153 9.51 -4.57 -32.09
N GLU A 154 10.74 -5.08 -32.31
CA GLU A 154 11.40 -5.94 -31.34
C GLU A 154 11.76 -5.21 -30.05
N LYS A 155 12.26 -3.97 -30.16
CA LYS A 155 12.50 -3.13 -28.97
C LYS A 155 11.20 -2.84 -28.19
N GLN A 156 10.09 -2.63 -28.87
CA GLN A 156 8.78 -2.39 -28.25
C GLN A 156 8.33 -3.62 -27.44
N LYS A 157 8.52 -4.84 -27.95
CA LYS A 157 8.20 -6.07 -27.23
C LYS A 157 9.01 -6.18 -25.94
N GLN A 158 10.32 -5.93 -26.02
CA GLN A 158 11.20 -5.96 -24.86
C GLN A 158 10.84 -4.88 -23.83
N ALA A 159 10.60 -3.65 -24.28
CA ALA A 159 10.18 -2.56 -23.41
C ALA A 159 8.83 -2.85 -22.75
N ALA A 160 7.87 -3.45 -23.46
CA ALA A 160 6.58 -3.86 -22.90
C ALA A 160 6.72 -4.91 -21.79
N GLU A 161 7.61 -5.89 -21.95
CA GLU A 161 7.88 -6.90 -20.90
C GLU A 161 8.57 -6.26 -19.68
N ASN A 162 9.51 -5.35 -19.92
CA ASN A 162 10.14 -4.57 -18.85
C ASN A 162 9.11 -3.72 -18.09
N ALA A 163 8.20 -3.04 -18.79
CA ALA A 163 7.14 -2.25 -18.19
C ALA A 163 6.19 -3.12 -17.36
N LYS A 164 5.83 -4.31 -17.85
CA LYS A 164 5.02 -5.28 -17.10
C LYS A 164 5.71 -5.73 -15.82
N THR A 165 7.00 -6.06 -15.90
CA THR A 165 7.80 -6.46 -14.73
C THR A 165 7.93 -5.33 -13.71
N SER A 166 8.21 -4.10 -14.17
CA SER A 166 8.30 -2.92 -13.31
C SER A 166 6.96 -2.59 -12.64
N ARG A 167 5.83 -2.76 -13.35
CA ARG A 167 4.48 -2.60 -12.80
C ARG A 167 4.21 -3.64 -11.70
N SER A 168 4.50 -4.92 -11.95
CA SER A 168 4.32 -5.98 -10.96
C SER A 168 5.13 -5.70 -9.68
N LYS A 169 6.39 -5.30 -9.83
CA LYS A 169 7.26 -4.94 -8.71
C LYS A 169 6.75 -3.71 -7.95
N CYS A 170 6.28 -2.69 -8.68
CA CYS A 170 5.70 -1.49 -8.06
C CYS A 170 4.46 -1.85 -7.24
N ASN A 171 3.57 -2.69 -7.77
CA ASN A 171 2.39 -3.15 -7.05
C ASN A 171 2.78 -3.94 -5.79
N GLU A 172 3.76 -4.85 -5.87
CA GLU A 172 4.24 -5.61 -4.71
C GLU A 172 4.77 -4.69 -3.60
N VAL A 173 5.64 -3.74 -3.95
CA VAL A 173 6.21 -2.81 -2.97
C VAL A 173 5.14 -1.88 -2.39
N ARG A 174 4.17 -1.45 -3.20
CA ARG A 174 3.00 -0.69 -2.75
C ARG A 174 2.20 -1.47 -1.72
N GLU A 175 1.86 -2.73 -2.03
CA GLU A 175 1.14 -3.61 -1.13
C GLU A 175 1.83 -3.75 0.23
N GLN A 176 3.14 -3.99 0.22
CA GLN A 176 3.93 -4.11 1.44
C GLN A 176 3.90 -2.81 2.27
N PHE A 177 4.01 -1.65 1.61
CA PHE A 177 3.96 -0.36 2.28
C PHE A 177 2.58 -0.10 2.91
N LEU A 178 1.49 -0.37 2.18
CA LEU A 178 0.12 -0.22 2.66
C LEU A 178 -0.20 -1.16 3.82
N GLN A 179 0.22 -2.43 3.71
CA GLN A 179 0.04 -3.39 4.79
C GLN A 179 0.75 -2.92 6.06
N THR A 180 1.98 -2.39 5.92
CA THR A 180 2.73 -1.81 7.05
C THR A 180 1.95 -0.68 7.70
N LEU A 181 1.37 0.24 6.92
CA LEU A 181 0.56 1.35 7.46
C LEU A 181 -0.70 0.86 8.16
N MET A 182 -1.39 -0.15 7.60
CA MET A 182 -2.60 -0.74 8.21
C MET A 182 -2.28 -1.41 9.54
N ASP A 183 -1.20 -2.19 9.60
CA ASP A 183 -0.79 -2.87 10.83
C ASP A 183 -0.38 -1.88 11.92
N MET A 184 0.30 -0.80 11.54
CA MET A 184 0.66 0.27 12.46
C MET A 184 -0.56 1.07 12.93
N SER A 185 -1.55 1.30 12.07
CA SER A 185 -2.81 1.95 12.46
C SER A 185 -3.53 1.13 13.54
N ARG A 186 -3.63 -0.19 13.35
CA ARG A 186 -4.20 -1.10 14.35
C ARG A 186 -3.44 -1.06 15.68
N LYS A 187 -2.11 -1.16 15.62
CA LYS A 187 -1.26 -1.10 16.82
C LYS A 187 -1.41 0.24 17.57
N ARG A 188 -1.51 1.35 16.84
CA ARG A 188 -1.79 2.67 17.41
C ARG A 188 -3.11 2.66 18.18
N ASP A 189 -4.19 2.21 17.53
CA ASP A 189 -5.52 2.18 18.13
C ASP A 189 -5.57 1.22 19.32
N ASP A 190 -4.88 0.09 19.25
CA ASP A 190 -4.73 -0.85 20.38
C ASP A 190 -3.97 -0.21 21.54
N ALA A 191 -2.92 0.55 21.28
CA ALA A 191 -2.16 1.25 22.32
C ALA A 191 -3.05 2.30 23.02
N PHE A 192 -3.80 3.12 22.28
CA PHE A 192 -4.72 4.10 22.88
C PHE A 192 -5.82 3.42 23.68
N ARG A 193 -6.46 2.38 23.14
CA ARG A 193 -7.49 1.59 23.86
C ARG A 193 -6.92 0.94 25.13
N LYS A 194 -5.69 0.47 25.09
CA LYS A 194 -5.02 -0.10 26.27
C LYS A 194 -4.83 0.96 27.36
N TRP A 195 -4.38 2.16 27.00
CA TRP A 195 -4.28 3.28 27.94
C TRP A 195 -5.63 3.63 28.57
N GLU A 196 -6.69 3.71 27.79
CA GLU A 196 -8.06 3.98 28.28
C GLU A 196 -8.55 2.90 29.24
N SER A 197 -8.34 1.61 28.85
CA SER A 197 -8.76 0.48 29.68
C SER A 197 -8.03 0.43 31.02
N LEU A 198 -6.72 0.72 31.02
CA LEU A 198 -5.90 0.75 32.25
C LEU A 198 -6.27 1.95 33.12
N ALA A 199 -6.58 3.10 32.54
CA ALA A 199 -7.03 4.28 33.29
C ALA A 199 -8.41 4.10 33.93
N ALA A 200 -9.25 3.21 33.38
CA ALA A 200 -10.55 2.85 33.94
C ALA A 200 -10.46 1.76 35.03
N ASP A 201 -9.33 1.06 35.11
CA ASP A 201 -9.13 0.00 36.09
C ASP A 201 -8.67 0.59 37.45
N LYS A 202 -9.48 0.33 38.48
CA LYS A 202 -9.20 0.83 39.82
C LYS A 202 -7.92 0.26 40.42
N SER A 203 -7.64 -1.01 40.19
CA SER A 203 -6.42 -1.65 40.73
C SER A 203 -5.18 -1.02 40.12
N MET A 204 -5.25 -0.64 38.85
CA MET A 204 -4.17 0.02 38.14
C MET A 204 -3.98 1.48 38.60
N THR A 205 -5.09 2.21 38.80
CA THR A 205 -5.01 3.59 39.31
C THR A 205 -4.44 3.63 40.74
N ASP A 206 -4.89 2.71 41.61
CA ASP A 206 -4.35 2.57 42.97
C ASP A 206 -2.85 2.23 42.96
N ALA A 207 -2.41 1.36 42.04
CA ALA A 207 -0.98 1.00 41.89
C ALA A 207 -0.14 2.20 41.36
N VAL A 208 -0.66 3.02 40.47
CA VAL A 208 0.00 4.24 39.97
C VAL A 208 0.11 5.29 41.08
N ASP A 209 -0.92 5.42 41.94
CA ASP A 209 -0.88 6.30 43.08
C ASP A 209 0.17 5.84 44.10
N MET A 210 0.25 4.53 44.38
CA MET A 210 1.32 3.97 45.26
C MET A 210 2.71 4.21 44.66
N ALA A 211 2.89 3.97 43.37
CA ALA A 211 4.16 4.25 42.70
C ALA A 211 4.52 5.74 42.78
N SER A 212 3.54 6.64 42.65
CA SER A 212 3.72 8.10 42.76
C SER A 212 4.24 8.49 44.15
N LEU A 213 3.70 7.87 45.21
CA LEU A 213 4.17 8.08 46.57
C LEU A 213 5.62 7.63 46.79
N GLU A 214 5.97 6.44 46.24
CA GLU A 214 7.33 5.88 46.40
C GLU A 214 8.41 6.72 45.68
N ILE A 215 8.08 7.25 44.50
CA ILE A 215 9.02 8.10 43.74
C ILE A 215 9.00 9.57 44.22
N GLY A 216 8.03 9.94 45.05
CA GLY A 216 7.86 11.33 45.51
C GLY A 216 7.47 12.32 44.43
N HIS A 217 6.80 11.84 43.38
CA HIS A 217 6.36 12.62 42.23
C HIS A 217 5.07 12.05 41.66
N GLU A 218 4.13 12.90 41.31
CA GLU A 218 2.87 12.50 40.67
C GLU A 218 3.12 11.93 39.28
N LEU A 219 2.69 10.70 39.07
CA LEU A 219 2.72 10.05 37.77
C LEU A 219 1.44 10.37 37.00
N ALA A 220 1.58 10.97 35.83
CA ALA A 220 0.43 11.20 34.98
C ALA A 220 0.02 9.87 34.31
N PHE A 221 -1.18 9.38 34.66
CA PHE A 221 -1.74 8.17 34.04
C PHE A 221 -2.49 8.53 32.77
N LYS A 222 -1.74 8.68 31.69
CA LYS A 222 -2.22 9.08 30.34
C LYS A 222 -1.30 8.53 29.27
N PRO A 223 -1.73 8.53 27.98
CA PRO A 223 -0.87 8.14 26.88
C PRO A 223 0.51 8.78 26.93
N SER A 224 1.53 7.96 26.78
CA SER A 224 2.92 8.40 26.93
C SER A 224 3.33 9.41 25.87
N SER A 225 4.31 10.25 26.17
CA SER A 225 4.90 11.16 25.17
C SER A 225 5.50 10.40 23.99
N THR A 226 5.95 9.17 24.19
CA THR A 226 6.46 8.27 23.16
C THR A 226 5.36 7.90 22.18
N LEU A 227 4.17 7.48 22.69
CA LEU A 227 3.01 7.17 21.86
C LEU A 227 2.52 8.40 21.09
N LEU A 228 2.37 9.53 21.78
CA LEU A 228 1.90 10.77 21.14
C LEU A 228 2.83 11.26 20.03
N LEU A 229 4.15 11.12 20.21
CA LEU A 229 5.12 11.47 19.17
C LEU A 229 5.06 10.48 18.01
N ALA A 230 4.94 9.17 18.30
CA ALA A 230 4.80 8.15 17.27
C ALA A 230 3.52 8.35 16.44
N ASP A 231 2.37 8.61 17.10
CA ASP A 231 1.11 8.91 16.43
C ASP A 231 1.24 10.16 15.53
N LYS A 232 1.82 11.23 16.03
CA LYS A 232 2.03 12.46 15.23
C LYS A 232 2.91 12.22 13.99
N LEU A 233 3.93 11.38 14.11
CA LEU A 233 4.80 11.04 12.98
C LEU A 233 4.08 10.10 12.00
N PHE A 234 3.33 9.12 12.51
CA PHE A 234 2.56 8.18 11.71
C PHE A 234 1.49 8.87 10.87
N ARG A 235 0.71 9.79 11.44
CA ARG A 235 -0.35 10.56 10.73
C ARG A 235 0.17 11.25 9.49
N LYS A 236 1.41 11.73 9.45
CA LYS A 236 2.01 12.33 8.25
C LYS A 236 2.12 11.36 7.07
N TYR A 237 2.28 10.07 7.36
CA TYR A 237 2.31 9.03 6.32
C TYR A 237 0.90 8.60 5.93
N GLU A 238 0.01 8.51 6.90
CA GLU A 238 -1.40 8.21 6.71
C GLU A 238 -2.07 9.29 5.83
N GLU A 239 -1.92 10.57 6.15
CA GLU A 239 -2.42 11.71 5.38
C GLU A 239 -1.86 11.78 3.96
N ALA A 240 -0.58 11.44 3.77
CA ALA A 240 0.05 11.43 2.45
C ALA A 240 -0.51 10.32 1.53
N VAL A 241 -1.17 9.32 2.10
CA VAL A 241 -1.79 8.20 1.39
C VAL A 241 -3.30 8.41 1.17
N THR A 242 -3.92 9.34 1.89
CA THR A 242 -5.38 9.59 1.86
C THR A 242 -5.88 10.38 0.64
N SER A 243 -4.99 10.91 -0.21
CA SER A 243 -5.41 11.49 -1.50
C SER A 243 -4.47 11.04 -2.60
N GLU A 244 -4.94 10.25 -3.53
CA GLU A 244 -4.15 9.79 -4.69
C GLU A 244 -4.95 9.92 -5.97
N SER A 245 -4.27 10.35 -7.02
CA SER A 245 -4.75 10.26 -8.39
C SER A 245 -4.20 8.99 -9.02
N LEU A 246 -5.08 8.10 -9.41
CA LEU A 246 -4.76 6.82 -10.04
C LEU A 246 -4.85 6.97 -11.55
N LEU A 247 -3.76 6.70 -12.26
CA LEU A 247 -3.78 6.61 -13.72
C LEU A 247 -4.46 5.31 -14.14
N LEU A 248 -5.50 5.44 -14.97
CA LEU A 248 -6.27 4.34 -15.51
C LEU A 248 -5.70 3.92 -16.88
N GLU A 249 -5.70 2.62 -17.14
CA GLU A 249 -5.35 2.12 -18.46
C GLU A 249 -6.55 2.21 -19.40
N LYS A 250 -6.41 2.94 -20.52
CA LYS A 250 -7.46 3.04 -21.55
C LYS A 250 -7.30 1.92 -22.57
N GLN A 251 -8.19 0.94 -22.54
CA GLN A 251 -8.19 -0.17 -23.49
C GLN A 251 -9.61 -0.50 -23.96
N GLY A 252 -9.81 -0.58 -25.27
CA GLY A 252 -11.10 -0.94 -25.87
C GLY A 252 -12.24 0.04 -25.54
N GLY A 253 -11.93 1.32 -25.29
CA GLY A 253 -12.90 2.35 -24.91
C GLY A 253 -13.29 2.36 -23.43
N TYR A 254 -12.70 1.47 -22.64
CA TYR A 254 -12.91 1.37 -21.19
C TYR A 254 -11.69 1.85 -20.40
N LEU A 255 -11.94 2.28 -19.18
CA LEU A 255 -10.93 2.69 -18.22
C LEU A 255 -10.72 1.57 -17.19
N TRP A 256 -9.53 1.00 -17.17
CA TRP A 256 -9.17 -0.14 -16.34
C TRP A 256 -8.31 0.31 -15.16
N VAL A 257 -8.55 -0.29 -14.01
CA VAL A 257 -7.80 -0.08 -12.77
C VAL A 257 -7.39 -1.42 -12.17
N ASP A 258 -6.27 -1.43 -11.47
CA ASP A 258 -5.79 -2.57 -10.72
C ASP A 258 -6.52 -2.64 -9.36
N VAL A 259 -7.18 -3.78 -9.08
CA VAL A 259 -8.02 -4.00 -7.89
C VAL A 259 -7.60 -5.27 -7.18
N ALA A 260 -7.42 -5.23 -5.86
CA ALA A 260 -7.26 -6.42 -5.04
C ALA A 260 -8.56 -6.70 -4.28
N LEU A 261 -9.11 -7.91 -4.43
CA LEU A 261 -10.31 -8.38 -3.75
C LEU A 261 -9.90 -9.36 -2.64
N ASN A 262 -10.35 -9.14 -1.39
CA ASN A 262 -10.07 -10.01 -0.23
C ASN A 262 -8.57 -10.34 -0.04
N ASN A 263 -7.67 -9.37 -0.32
CA ASN A 263 -6.21 -9.54 -0.32
C ASN A 263 -5.68 -10.59 -1.30
N GLN A 264 -6.47 -10.99 -2.29
CA GLN A 264 -6.04 -11.84 -3.39
C GLN A 264 -5.15 -11.08 -4.39
N PRO A 265 -4.47 -11.76 -5.33
CA PRO A 265 -3.69 -11.10 -6.37
C PRO A 265 -4.46 -10.00 -7.09
N VAL A 266 -3.74 -8.97 -7.50
CA VAL A 266 -4.33 -7.81 -8.18
C VAL A 266 -4.85 -8.21 -9.55
N GLU A 267 -6.10 -7.86 -9.83
CA GLU A 267 -6.79 -8.09 -11.11
C GLU A 267 -7.25 -6.76 -11.70
N LYS A 268 -7.41 -6.72 -13.03
CA LYS A 268 -7.90 -5.53 -13.72
C LYS A 268 -9.42 -5.51 -13.78
N MET A 269 -10.00 -4.37 -13.38
CA MET A 269 -11.44 -4.13 -13.44
C MET A 269 -11.72 -2.81 -14.15
N ILE A 270 -12.88 -2.72 -14.80
CA ILE A 270 -13.35 -1.48 -15.44
C ILE A 270 -13.96 -0.58 -14.37
N VAL A 271 -13.55 0.68 -14.34
CA VAL A 271 -14.20 1.70 -13.49
C VAL A 271 -15.50 2.13 -14.18
N ASP A 272 -16.62 1.81 -13.54
CA ASP A 272 -17.95 2.17 -14.05
C ASP A 272 -18.84 2.79 -12.95
N PRO A 273 -18.89 4.13 -12.86
CA PRO A 273 -19.77 4.82 -11.89
C PRO A 273 -21.28 4.61 -12.15
N LYS A 274 -21.66 4.03 -13.27
CA LYS A 274 -23.06 3.70 -13.58
C LYS A 274 -23.47 2.33 -13.02
N ALA A 275 -22.50 1.46 -12.72
CA ALA A 275 -22.76 0.20 -12.07
C ALA A 275 -23.02 0.45 -10.56
N SER A 276 -24.19 0.05 -10.07
CA SER A 276 -24.57 0.24 -8.65
C SER A 276 -23.69 -0.57 -7.72
N VAL A 277 -23.22 -1.73 -8.14
CA VAL A 277 -22.41 -2.65 -7.35
C VAL A 277 -21.21 -3.14 -8.14
N LEU A 278 -20.16 -3.54 -7.45
CA LEU A 278 -19.05 -4.28 -8.02
C LEU A 278 -19.60 -5.61 -8.59
N SER A 279 -19.20 -5.97 -9.81
CA SER A 279 -19.69 -7.18 -10.45
C SER A 279 -18.57 -7.98 -11.12
N ILE A 280 -18.61 -9.30 -10.93
CA ILE A 280 -17.65 -10.25 -11.48
C ILE A 280 -18.38 -11.47 -12.03
N SER A 281 -17.79 -12.17 -13.01
CA SER A 281 -18.30 -13.46 -13.47
C SER A 281 -17.97 -14.59 -12.50
N GLN A 282 -18.67 -15.71 -12.59
CA GLN A 282 -18.38 -16.90 -11.78
C GLN A 282 -16.94 -17.36 -11.98
N ASP A 283 -16.46 -17.44 -13.23
CA ASP A 283 -15.07 -17.82 -13.55
C ASP A 283 -14.04 -16.88 -12.91
N PHE A 284 -14.32 -15.57 -12.84
CA PHE A 284 -13.47 -14.62 -12.17
C PHE A 284 -13.45 -14.83 -10.65
N ALA A 285 -14.61 -15.10 -10.05
CA ALA A 285 -14.75 -15.39 -8.63
C ALA A 285 -14.01 -16.67 -8.25
N ASP A 286 -14.15 -17.74 -9.04
CA ASP A 286 -13.52 -19.03 -8.81
C ASP A 286 -11.98 -18.92 -8.81
N ARG A 287 -11.41 -18.15 -9.73
CA ARG A 287 -9.96 -17.89 -9.79
C ARG A 287 -9.42 -17.21 -8.53
N LEU A 288 -10.23 -16.39 -7.88
CA LEU A 288 -9.87 -15.68 -6.66
C LEU A 288 -10.33 -16.36 -5.37
N GLY A 289 -10.94 -17.56 -5.47
CA GLY A 289 -11.46 -18.27 -4.31
C GLY A 289 -12.61 -17.53 -3.61
N ILE A 290 -13.40 -16.75 -4.36
CA ILE A 290 -14.56 -16.01 -3.86
C ILE A 290 -15.79 -16.82 -4.15
N GLU A 291 -16.42 -17.39 -3.10
CA GLU A 291 -17.58 -18.27 -3.21
C GLU A 291 -18.85 -17.61 -2.67
N ALA A 292 -19.95 -17.75 -3.42
CA ALA A 292 -21.27 -17.41 -2.90
C ALA A 292 -21.76 -18.47 -1.93
N LYS A 293 -22.20 -18.06 -0.75
CA LYS A 293 -22.75 -18.96 0.27
C LYS A 293 -24.22 -19.27 0.00
N LYS A 294 -24.68 -20.39 0.52
CA LYS A 294 -26.06 -20.86 0.33
C LYS A 294 -27.15 -19.89 0.83
N GLY A 295 -26.79 -18.96 1.73
CA GLY A 295 -27.66 -17.92 2.27
C GLY A 295 -27.59 -16.56 1.56
N ASP A 296 -26.69 -16.38 0.60
CA ASP A 296 -26.53 -15.11 -0.07
C ASP A 296 -27.73 -14.79 -0.99
N PRO A 297 -28.20 -13.54 -0.99
CA PRO A 297 -29.36 -13.14 -1.77
C PRO A 297 -29.16 -13.37 -3.28
N SER A 298 -30.21 -13.89 -3.93
CA SER A 298 -30.26 -13.94 -5.41
C SER A 298 -30.73 -12.60 -5.93
N VAL A 299 -30.00 -12.05 -6.90
CA VAL A 299 -30.28 -10.77 -7.55
C VAL A 299 -30.30 -10.94 -9.07
N VAL A 300 -30.93 -10.00 -9.75
CA VAL A 300 -30.92 -9.94 -11.22
C VAL A 300 -30.15 -8.69 -11.63
N VAL A 301 -29.13 -8.87 -12.44
CA VAL A 301 -28.29 -7.78 -12.98
C VAL A 301 -28.75 -7.44 -14.39
N SER A 302 -29.07 -6.18 -14.64
CA SER A 302 -29.34 -5.67 -15.98
C SER A 302 -28.05 -5.22 -16.64
N LEU A 303 -27.70 -5.80 -17.78
CA LEU A 303 -26.54 -5.41 -18.56
C LEU A 303 -26.86 -4.20 -19.47
N ALA A 304 -25.79 -3.51 -19.92
CA ALA A 304 -25.91 -2.35 -20.81
C ALA A 304 -26.56 -2.68 -22.18
N ASP A 305 -26.55 -3.94 -22.59
CA ASP A 305 -27.21 -4.44 -23.82
C ASP A 305 -28.71 -4.81 -23.63
N GLY A 306 -29.25 -4.58 -22.43
CA GLY A 306 -30.63 -4.86 -22.05
C GLY A 306 -30.89 -6.28 -21.58
N ARG A 307 -29.93 -7.19 -21.63
CA ARG A 307 -30.07 -8.54 -21.05
C ARG A 307 -30.10 -8.48 -19.54
N THR A 308 -30.76 -9.44 -18.94
CA THR A 308 -30.76 -9.64 -17.50
C THR A 308 -30.11 -10.98 -17.14
N ILE A 309 -29.20 -10.96 -16.20
CA ILE A 309 -28.45 -12.15 -15.77
C ILE A 309 -28.70 -12.39 -14.27
N PRO A 310 -29.01 -13.62 -13.86
CA PRO A 310 -29.09 -13.95 -12.45
C PRO A 310 -27.71 -13.93 -11.80
N GLY A 311 -27.64 -13.49 -10.55
CA GLY A 311 -26.40 -13.45 -9.78
C GLY A 311 -26.65 -13.65 -8.29
N LYS A 312 -25.56 -13.73 -7.56
CA LYS A 312 -25.55 -13.81 -6.08
C LYS A 312 -24.87 -12.57 -5.52
N LEU A 313 -25.55 -11.89 -4.60
CA LEU A 313 -24.99 -10.76 -3.88
C LEU A 313 -24.16 -11.27 -2.70
N VAL A 314 -22.86 -11.05 -2.76
CA VAL A 314 -21.90 -11.41 -1.71
C VAL A 314 -21.30 -10.16 -1.09
N LYS A 315 -20.76 -10.26 0.12
CA LYS A 315 -19.95 -9.20 0.74
C LYS A 315 -18.49 -9.61 0.72
N LEU A 316 -17.68 -8.80 0.04
CA LEU A 316 -16.22 -8.92 0.07
C LEU A 316 -15.68 -8.31 1.35
N ALA A 317 -14.79 -9.01 2.04
CA ALA A 317 -14.20 -8.50 3.28
C ALA A 317 -13.39 -7.22 3.04
N SER A 318 -12.69 -7.14 1.91
CA SER A 318 -11.94 -5.94 1.51
C SER A 318 -11.86 -5.82 -0.01
N VAL A 319 -11.95 -4.59 -0.49
CA VAL A 319 -11.65 -4.20 -1.88
C VAL A 319 -10.66 -3.05 -1.85
N ARG A 320 -9.55 -3.20 -2.56
CA ARG A 320 -8.51 -2.18 -2.58
C ARG A 320 -8.17 -1.73 -4.00
N VAL A 321 -8.06 -0.43 -4.15
CA VAL A 321 -7.69 0.27 -5.40
C VAL A 321 -6.61 1.30 -5.06
N GLY A 322 -5.40 1.11 -5.53
CA GLY A 322 -4.27 1.94 -5.11
C GLY A 322 -4.07 1.87 -3.59
N ASN A 323 -4.11 3.02 -2.93
CA ASN A 323 -3.97 3.16 -1.48
C ASN A 323 -5.32 3.11 -0.71
N PHE A 324 -6.44 2.94 -1.43
CA PHE A 324 -7.78 3.02 -0.86
C PHE A 324 -8.36 1.62 -0.65
N THR A 325 -8.75 1.34 0.57
CA THR A 325 -9.40 0.09 0.94
C THR A 325 -10.78 0.38 1.50
N ALA A 326 -11.79 -0.28 0.96
CA ALA A 326 -13.13 -0.35 1.53
C ALA A 326 -13.39 -1.75 2.07
N GLU A 327 -14.06 -1.85 3.20
CA GLU A 327 -14.44 -3.11 3.84
C GLU A 327 -15.93 -3.40 3.63
N ASN A 328 -16.29 -4.70 3.65
CA ASN A 328 -17.67 -5.16 3.53
C ASN A 328 -18.38 -4.70 2.24
N VAL A 329 -17.64 -4.63 1.13
CA VAL A 329 -18.13 -4.14 -0.16
C VAL A 329 -19.07 -5.14 -0.80
N GLU A 330 -20.24 -4.68 -1.24
CA GLU A 330 -21.21 -5.49 -1.97
C GLU A 330 -20.69 -5.80 -3.38
N CYS A 331 -20.73 -7.07 -3.73
CA CYS A 331 -20.31 -7.61 -5.01
C CYS A 331 -21.36 -8.59 -5.54
N VAL A 332 -21.66 -8.51 -6.82
CA VAL A 332 -22.50 -9.52 -7.47
C VAL A 332 -21.63 -10.49 -8.26
N ILE A 333 -21.71 -11.77 -7.92
CA ILE A 333 -21.17 -12.86 -8.72
C ILE A 333 -22.27 -13.26 -9.71
N MET A 334 -22.01 -12.99 -10.99
CA MET A 334 -22.95 -13.29 -12.09
C MET A 334 -22.80 -14.76 -12.51
N GLY A 335 -23.91 -15.42 -12.85
CA GLY A 335 -23.93 -16.82 -13.30
C GLY A 335 -23.17 -17.04 -14.62
N ASP A 336 -23.10 -18.31 -15.04
CA ASP A 336 -22.33 -18.78 -16.20
C ASP A 336 -22.71 -18.08 -17.52
N GLU A 337 -23.92 -17.56 -17.63
CA GLU A 337 -24.36 -16.76 -18.78
C GLU A 337 -23.54 -15.47 -18.97
N ALA A 338 -22.78 -15.07 -17.95
CA ALA A 338 -21.92 -13.90 -17.91
C ALA A 338 -20.44 -14.17 -18.23
N MET A 339 -20.08 -15.36 -18.74
CA MET A 339 -18.66 -15.74 -18.97
C MET A 339 -17.86 -14.74 -19.83
N GLN A 340 -18.52 -13.96 -20.66
CA GLN A 340 -17.90 -12.92 -21.49
C GLN A 340 -18.03 -11.50 -20.91
N THR A 341 -18.64 -11.34 -19.75
CA THR A 341 -18.76 -10.03 -19.12
C THR A 341 -17.44 -9.63 -18.46
N ARG A 342 -17.13 -8.35 -18.56
CA ARG A 342 -15.92 -7.79 -17.95
C ARG A 342 -16.20 -7.45 -16.48
N PRO A 343 -15.22 -7.62 -15.58
CA PRO A 343 -15.38 -7.25 -14.19
C PRO A 343 -15.51 -5.73 -14.06
N LEU A 344 -16.49 -5.27 -13.27
CA LEU A 344 -16.79 -3.85 -13.08
C LEU A 344 -16.55 -3.43 -11.62
N LEU A 345 -15.83 -2.35 -11.43
CA LEU A 345 -15.70 -1.63 -10.17
C LEU A 345 -16.80 -0.57 -10.13
N GLY A 346 -17.86 -0.85 -9.36
CA GLY A 346 -19.05 -0.02 -9.28
C GLY A 346 -19.13 0.88 -8.04
N MET A 347 -20.32 1.47 -7.84
CA MET A 347 -20.59 2.42 -6.78
C MET A 347 -20.50 1.82 -5.37
N SER A 348 -20.70 0.50 -5.21
CA SER A 348 -20.51 -0.15 -3.89
C SER A 348 -19.10 0.01 -3.31
N PHE A 349 -18.11 0.29 -4.16
CA PHE A 349 -16.76 0.68 -3.74
C PHE A 349 -16.55 2.20 -3.84
N LEU A 350 -16.91 2.80 -4.99
CA LEU A 350 -16.59 4.20 -5.27
C LEU A 350 -17.26 5.18 -4.28
N SER A 351 -18.46 4.84 -3.79
CA SER A 351 -19.20 5.68 -2.84
C SER A 351 -18.63 5.72 -1.42
N GLU A 352 -17.70 4.82 -1.10
CA GLU A 352 -16.95 4.85 0.17
C GLU A 352 -15.92 6.00 0.21
N PHE A 353 -15.72 6.67 -0.92
CA PHE A 353 -14.76 7.74 -1.10
C PHE A 353 -15.40 8.93 -1.81
N GLN A 354 -14.88 10.12 -1.56
CA GLN A 354 -15.10 11.22 -2.50
C GLN A 354 -14.25 10.93 -3.74
N PHE A 355 -14.87 10.74 -4.90
CA PHE A 355 -14.15 10.41 -6.12
C PHE A 355 -14.42 11.39 -7.26
N ASP A 356 -13.44 11.55 -8.14
CA ASP A 356 -13.54 12.27 -9.41
C ASP A 356 -12.91 11.43 -10.52
N LEU A 357 -13.65 11.20 -11.62
CA LEU A 357 -13.21 10.40 -12.76
C LEU A 357 -13.01 11.31 -13.98
N ASP A 358 -11.76 11.69 -14.26
CA ASP A 358 -11.38 12.43 -15.46
C ASP A 358 -11.14 11.44 -16.62
N THR A 359 -12.16 11.25 -17.46
CA THR A 359 -12.09 10.34 -18.62
C THR A 359 -11.16 10.85 -19.73
N ALA A 360 -10.89 12.16 -19.78
CA ALA A 360 -9.98 12.76 -20.76
C ALA A 360 -8.51 12.49 -20.40
N LYS A 361 -8.19 12.59 -19.12
CA LYS A 361 -6.85 12.29 -18.59
C LYS A 361 -6.68 10.82 -18.25
N SER A 362 -7.75 10.02 -18.26
CA SER A 362 -7.75 8.64 -17.76
C SER A 362 -7.26 8.57 -16.30
N GLU A 363 -7.85 9.39 -15.43
CA GLU A 363 -7.43 9.56 -14.04
C GLU A 363 -8.64 9.35 -13.12
N LEU A 364 -8.46 8.53 -12.10
CA LEU A 364 -9.41 8.37 -10.99
C LEU A 364 -8.78 8.98 -9.74
N LYS A 365 -9.38 10.05 -9.24
CA LYS A 365 -8.99 10.64 -7.97
C LYS A 365 -9.89 10.12 -6.87
N LEU A 366 -9.30 9.57 -5.83
CA LEU A 366 -10.00 9.13 -4.62
C LEU A 366 -9.52 9.95 -3.42
N VAL A 367 -10.46 10.31 -2.54
CA VAL A 367 -10.20 10.99 -1.27
C VAL A 367 -11.01 10.29 -0.19
N LYS A 368 -10.35 9.84 0.88
CA LYS A 368 -11.03 9.25 2.03
C LYS A 368 -11.80 10.35 2.77
N VAL A 369 -13.11 10.19 2.89
CA VAL A 369 -13.94 11.05 3.73
C VAL A 369 -13.82 10.50 5.15
N GLU A 370 -13.16 11.23 6.05
CA GLU A 370 -13.29 10.94 7.48
C GLU A 370 -14.75 11.18 7.84
N ALA A 371 -15.43 10.16 8.34
CA ALA A 371 -16.74 10.34 8.95
C ALA A 371 -16.52 11.24 10.18
N GLU A 372 -16.98 12.48 10.11
CA GLU A 372 -17.14 13.29 11.32
C GLU A 372 -18.01 12.48 12.28
N ASP A 373 -17.45 12.14 13.44
CA ASP A 373 -18.16 11.49 14.52
C ASP A 373 -19.45 12.29 14.79
N SER A 374 -20.58 11.77 14.35
CA SER A 374 -21.91 12.29 14.65
C SER A 374 -22.31 11.94 16.09
N GLU A 375 -21.44 12.22 17.05
CA GLU A 375 -21.77 12.29 18.46
C GLU A 375 -21.82 13.75 18.90
N GLN A 376 -22.91 14.43 18.58
CA GLN A 376 -23.41 15.53 19.42
C GLN A 376 -24.70 16.14 18.86
N SER A 377 -25.81 15.40 18.86
CA SER A 377 -27.13 16.07 18.89
C SER A 377 -28.21 15.26 19.59
N SER A 378 -27.93 14.77 20.78
CA SER A 378 -28.98 14.32 21.69
C SER A 378 -28.77 14.91 23.09
N GLY A 379 -29.21 16.13 23.30
CA GLY A 379 -29.23 16.60 24.66
C GLY A 379 -29.32 18.12 24.84
N LYS A 380 -30.50 18.68 24.67
CA LYS A 380 -31.06 19.66 25.61
C LYS A 380 -32.27 20.38 25.00
N LEU A 381 -33.40 19.67 24.93
CA LEU A 381 -34.67 20.34 25.02
C LEU A 381 -34.83 20.78 26.48
N LYS A 382 -34.42 21.99 26.81
CA LYS A 382 -34.83 22.67 28.03
C LYS A 382 -36.35 22.99 27.92
N LYS A 383 -37.16 22.25 28.68
CA LYS A 383 -38.50 22.68 29.06
C LYS A 383 -38.40 24.07 29.67
N LYS A 384 -38.87 25.07 28.98
CA LYS A 384 -39.39 26.29 29.59
C LYS A 384 -40.86 26.01 29.92
N GLY A 385 -41.09 25.64 31.15
CA GLY A 385 -42.43 25.69 31.75
C GLY A 385 -42.62 27.07 32.35
N ARG A 386 -43.77 27.47 32.21
CA ARG A 386 -44.35 28.68 32.84
C ARG A 386 -44.37 28.53 34.35
#